data_cb0f497c219a787b6da3311c22c4ab38
#
_entry.id   cb0f497c219a787b6da3311c22c4ab38
#
_cell.length_a   1.000
_cell.length_b   1.000
_cell.length_c   1.000
_cell.angle_alpha   90.00
_cell.angle_beta   90.00
_cell.angle_gamma   90.00
#
_symmetry.space_group_name_H-M   'P 1'
#
loop_
_entity.id
_entity.type
_entity.pdbx_description
1 polymer ?
#
loop_
_entity_poly.entity_id
_entity_poly.type
_entity_poly.pdbx_seq_one_letter_code
_entity_poly.pdbx_strand_id
1 'polypeptide(L)'
;HWHINYMKKQGDVYSVCTSSLDKGGIDHSTTAFRVMHVDSKGDFTSELRYTYLDKNICIASPAGVMASGVLPVAVNVYSSVSPVREVLYTCLADGKPVLKNKRLLQSTDWSWNGELPLSHKYVGKELTLRVTARFNNGEIAEAESNFICRTEKAVPLFSADWDNLSGNAKHSAPVSAPLNLPLQLAWTNNVGANLYMTSPLIHKGKVIVASVDEDLKGAGHVYALNGKDGTILWSCPVRNSIKNSIAVDSDIVFAQDAQGFLYAIDTETGKLCWEKQLPVNGLPALIDGLVAGEGVVYAGTGKGLCAFEARTGKQLWKNEGWGQGEGTTSTLTLGNN
;
A
#
# COMPACT_ATOMS: atom_id res chain seq x y z
N HIS A 1 -22.91 9.32 -9.66
CA HIS A 1 -22.43 10.62 -9.19
C HIS A 1 -21.45 10.58 -8.02
N TRP A 2 -21.08 9.40 -7.52
CA TRP A 2 -20.22 9.33 -6.32
C TRP A 2 -18.76 9.66 -6.63
N HIS A 3 -18.32 9.52 -7.87
CA HIS A 3 -16.93 9.80 -8.27
C HIS A 3 -15.89 9.16 -7.33
N ILE A 4 -16.09 7.88 -7.03
CA ILE A 4 -15.19 7.08 -6.20
C ILE A 4 -14.92 5.74 -6.87
N ASN A 5 -13.81 5.09 -6.51
CA ASN A 5 -13.60 3.71 -6.88
C ASN A 5 -13.98 2.80 -5.71
N TYR A 6 -15.10 2.10 -5.84
CA TYR A 6 -15.65 1.32 -4.75
C TYR A 6 -16.43 0.12 -5.25
N MET A 7 -16.26 -1.00 -4.60
CA MET A 7 -17.05 -2.20 -4.81
C MET A 7 -17.62 -2.70 -3.50
N LYS A 8 -18.86 -3.14 -3.52
CA LYS A 8 -19.55 -3.75 -2.37
C LYS A 8 -20.38 -4.94 -2.83
N LYS A 9 -20.25 -6.04 -2.10
CA LYS A 9 -21.17 -7.17 -2.21
C LYS A 9 -22.24 -7.08 -1.12
N GLN A 10 -23.50 -7.23 -1.49
CA GLN A 10 -24.61 -7.29 -0.55
C GLN A 10 -25.57 -8.42 -0.97
N GLY A 11 -25.53 -9.53 -0.25
CA GLY A 11 -26.15 -10.78 -0.70
C GLY A 11 -25.51 -11.23 -2.02
N ASP A 12 -26.33 -11.45 -3.03
CA ASP A 12 -25.90 -11.84 -4.38
C ASP A 12 -25.73 -10.64 -5.33
N VAL A 13 -25.89 -9.41 -4.83
CA VAL A 13 -25.79 -8.20 -5.63
C VAL A 13 -24.44 -7.52 -5.40
N TYR A 14 -23.81 -7.12 -6.48
CA TYR A 14 -22.61 -6.28 -6.47
C TYR A 14 -22.96 -4.85 -6.88
N SER A 15 -22.55 -3.91 -6.04
CA SER A 15 -22.56 -2.50 -6.37
C SER A 15 -21.15 -2.08 -6.76
N VAL A 16 -21.01 -1.56 -7.97
CA VAL A 16 -19.73 -1.17 -8.54
C VAL A 16 -19.77 0.32 -8.86
N CYS A 17 -18.82 1.07 -8.34
CA CYS A 17 -18.60 2.46 -8.69
C CYS A 17 -17.16 2.62 -9.19
N THR A 18 -16.98 3.37 -10.25
CA THR A 18 -15.66 3.66 -10.82
C THR A 18 -15.45 5.19 -10.77
N SER A 19 -14.23 5.61 -10.54
CA SER A 19 -13.86 7.02 -10.58
C SER A 19 -14.13 7.63 -11.96
N SER A 20 -14.21 8.96 -12.01
CA SER A 20 -14.41 9.69 -13.26
C SER A 20 -13.25 9.46 -14.23
N LEU A 21 -13.56 9.37 -15.53
CA LEU A 21 -12.59 9.16 -16.61
C LEU A 21 -11.58 10.29 -16.78
N ASP A 22 -11.94 11.51 -16.36
CA ASP A 22 -11.18 12.73 -16.63
C ASP A 22 -10.63 13.42 -15.37
N LYS A 23 -11.27 13.20 -14.22
CA LYS A 23 -10.92 13.91 -12.96
C LYS A 23 -10.55 13.01 -11.80
N GLY A 24 -10.69 11.68 -11.96
CA GLY A 24 -10.53 10.74 -10.89
C GLY A 24 -11.66 10.78 -9.86
N GLY A 25 -11.42 10.26 -8.68
CA GLY A 25 -12.38 10.16 -7.60
C GLY A 25 -12.16 11.18 -6.49
N ILE A 26 -13.23 11.56 -5.80
CA ILE A 26 -13.15 12.37 -4.57
C ILE A 26 -12.51 11.61 -3.41
N ASP A 27 -12.38 10.29 -3.54
CA ASP A 27 -11.61 9.41 -2.67
C ASP A 27 -10.13 9.33 -3.10
N HIS A 28 -9.67 10.28 -3.91
CA HIS A 28 -8.33 10.33 -4.51
C HIS A 28 -7.99 9.14 -5.42
N SER A 29 -8.97 8.31 -5.80
CA SER A 29 -8.74 7.29 -6.80
C SER A 29 -8.41 7.92 -8.15
N THR A 30 -7.47 7.29 -8.85
CA THR A 30 -6.98 7.74 -10.16
C THR A 30 -8.12 7.65 -11.20
N THR A 31 -8.05 8.49 -12.23
CA THR A 31 -8.92 8.40 -13.41
C THR A 31 -8.86 6.99 -14.00
N ALA A 32 -10.00 6.34 -14.13
CA ALA A 32 -10.04 4.95 -14.50
C ALA A 32 -11.35 4.56 -15.20
N PHE A 33 -11.33 3.42 -15.87
CA PHE A 33 -12.49 2.68 -16.30
C PHE A 33 -12.37 1.22 -15.87
N ARG A 34 -13.47 0.49 -15.92
CA ARG A 34 -13.51 -0.89 -15.48
C ARG A 34 -13.91 -1.80 -16.64
N VAL A 35 -13.15 -2.88 -16.82
CA VAL A 35 -13.48 -3.96 -17.72
C VAL A 35 -14.09 -5.07 -16.90
N MET A 36 -15.30 -5.51 -17.26
CA MET A 36 -15.99 -6.61 -16.61
C MET A 36 -16.13 -7.78 -17.58
N HIS A 37 -15.70 -8.95 -17.16
CA HIS A 37 -15.87 -10.20 -17.88
C HIS A 37 -16.93 -11.01 -17.18
N VAL A 38 -18.02 -11.33 -17.87
CA VAL A 38 -19.12 -12.14 -17.35
C VAL A 38 -19.09 -13.49 -18.04
N ASP A 39 -19.10 -14.57 -17.27
CA ASP A 39 -19.16 -15.92 -17.82
C ASP A 39 -20.61 -16.38 -18.11
N SER A 40 -20.75 -17.60 -18.65
CA SER A 40 -22.05 -18.16 -18.99
C SER A 40 -22.93 -18.48 -17.78
N LYS A 41 -22.38 -18.46 -16.56
CA LYS A 41 -23.12 -18.69 -15.32
C LYS A 41 -23.55 -17.40 -14.64
N GLY A 42 -23.09 -16.25 -15.17
CA GLY A 42 -23.32 -14.93 -14.59
C GLY A 42 -22.27 -14.52 -13.55
N ASP A 43 -21.25 -15.35 -13.33
CA ASP A 43 -20.10 -14.95 -12.51
C ASP A 43 -19.27 -13.91 -13.27
N PHE A 44 -18.72 -12.94 -12.55
CA PHE A 44 -17.94 -11.90 -13.20
C PHE A 44 -16.59 -11.67 -12.52
N THR A 45 -15.63 -11.23 -13.31
CA THR A 45 -14.38 -10.65 -12.85
C THR A 45 -14.30 -9.20 -13.28
N SER A 46 -13.63 -8.39 -12.49
CA SER A 46 -13.50 -6.96 -12.72
C SER A 46 -12.02 -6.60 -12.76
N GLU A 47 -11.65 -5.76 -13.71
CA GLU A 47 -10.31 -5.24 -13.90
C GLU A 47 -10.38 -3.72 -14.00
N LEU A 48 -9.68 -3.02 -13.09
CA LEU A 48 -9.55 -1.57 -13.13
C LEU A 48 -8.44 -1.18 -14.11
N ARG A 49 -8.75 -0.26 -15.03
CA ARG A 49 -7.79 0.29 -15.99
C ARG A 49 -7.73 1.80 -15.91
N TYR A 50 -6.52 2.33 -15.79
CA TYR A 50 -6.29 3.76 -15.67
C TYR A 50 -6.34 4.45 -17.03
N THR A 51 -7.03 5.59 -17.09
CA THR A 51 -7.00 6.48 -18.25
C THR A 51 -5.70 7.27 -18.28
N TYR A 52 -5.28 7.70 -19.46
CA TYR A 52 -4.02 8.45 -19.68
C TYR A 52 -2.74 7.70 -19.30
N LEU A 53 -2.83 6.41 -19.04
CA LEU A 53 -1.68 5.55 -18.75
C LEU A 53 -1.77 4.27 -19.57
N ASP A 54 -1.21 4.28 -20.77
CA ASP A 54 -1.25 3.11 -21.65
C ASP A 54 -0.34 1.99 -21.13
N LYS A 55 0.88 2.35 -20.75
CA LYS A 55 1.91 1.44 -20.26
C LYS A 55 2.81 2.14 -19.27
N ASN A 56 3.26 1.40 -18.26
CA ASN A 56 4.27 1.89 -17.33
C ASN A 56 5.17 0.74 -16.87
N ILE A 57 6.47 1.01 -16.78
CA ILE A 57 7.45 0.12 -16.15
C ILE A 57 8.14 0.92 -15.04
N CYS A 58 7.99 0.45 -13.80
CA CYS A 58 8.66 1.04 -12.65
C CYS A 58 9.60 0.00 -12.03
N ILE A 59 10.90 0.29 -12.04
CA ILE A 59 11.92 -0.55 -11.40
C ILE A 59 12.09 -0.07 -9.96
N ALA A 60 11.56 -0.84 -9.01
CA ALA A 60 11.69 -0.52 -7.59
C ALA A 60 13.04 -0.97 -7.00
N SER A 61 13.60 -2.05 -7.55
CA SER A 61 14.92 -2.57 -7.16
C SER A 61 15.58 -3.29 -8.34
N PRO A 62 16.91 -3.15 -8.50
CA PRO A 62 17.85 -2.32 -7.77
C PRO A 62 17.73 -0.83 -8.15
N ALA A 63 17.98 0.04 -7.20
CA ALA A 63 18.00 1.48 -7.39
C ALA A 63 18.97 2.16 -6.41
N GLY A 64 19.50 3.32 -6.78
CA GLY A 64 20.38 4.14 -5.93
C GLY A 64 21.67 3.42 -5.53
N VAL A 65 21.84 3.06 -4.27
CA VAL A 65 23.02 2.37 -3.76
C VAL A 65 22.62 0.99 -3.22
N MET A 66 23.29 -0.05 -3.70
CA MET A 66 23.02 -1.45 -3.37
C MET A 66 24.29 -2.17 -2.89
N ALA A 67 24.15 -3.11 -1.96
CA ALA A 67 25.26 -3.97 -1.58
C ALA A 67 25.57 -5.03 -2.66
N SER A 68 26.81 -5.52 -2.73
CA SER A 68 27.13 -6.71 -3.53
C SER A 68 26.48 -7.97 -2.94
N GLY A 69 26.29 -8.99 -3.75
CA GLY A 69 25.63 -10.24 -3.35
C GLY A 69 24.43 -10.57 -4.23
N VAL A 70 23.42 -11.20 -3.68
CA VAL A 70 22.17 -11.45 -4.38
C VAL A 70 21.22 -10.29 -4.12
N LEU A 71 20.95 -9.49 -5.15
CA LEU A 71 20.05 -8.35 -5.08
C LEU A 71 18.64 -8.74 -5.50
N PRO A 72 17.60 -8.28 -4.78
CA PRO A 72 16.24 -8.43 -5.28
C PRO A 72 16.05 -7.57 -6.53
N VAL A 73 15.40 -8.14 -7.54
CA VAL A 73 14.88 -7.40 -8.70
C VAL A 73 13.37 -7.33 -8.54
N ALA A 74 12.84 -6.13 -8.38
CA ALA A 74 11.41 -5.88 -8.21
C ALA A 74 10.97 -4.83 -9.24
N VAL A 75 10.01 -5.22 -10.09
CA VAL A 75 9.55 -4.41 -11.21
C VAL A 75 8.02 -4.45 -11.26
N ASN A 76 7.39 -3.29 -11.36
CA ASN A 76 5.98 -3.19 -11.68
C ASN A 76 5.82 -2.90 -13.16
N VAL A 77 5.02 -3.71 -13.86
CA VAL A 77 4.68 -3.52 -15.27
C VAL A 77 3.18 -3.46 -15.40
N TYR A 78 2.69 -2.32 -15.85
CA TYR A 78 1.28 -2.07 -16.08
C TYR A 78 1.00 -1.83 -17.57
N SER A 79 -0.14 -2.30 -18.05
CA SER A 79 -0.67 -1.94 -19.37
C SER A 79 -2.20 -1.97 -19.34
N SER A 80 -2.81 -0.89 -19.83
CA SER A 80 -4.27 -0.81 -20.04
C SER A 80 -4.70 -1.41 -21.39
N VAL A 81 -3.75 -1.66 -22.31
CA VAL A 81 -4.03 -2.03 -23.69
C VAL A 81 -3.93 -3.54 -23.91
N SER A 82 -2.89 -4.17 -23.40
CA SER A 82 -2.61 -5.59 -23.65
C SER A 82 -1.94 -6.24 -22.44
N PRO A 83 -2.33 -7.47 -22.06
CA PRO A 83 -1.68 -8.20 -20.99
C PRO A 83 -0.17 -8.37 -21.22
N VAL A 84 0.59 -8.36 -20.13
CA VAL A 84 2.03 -8.61 -20.13
C VAL A 84 2.28 -10.11 -20.31
N ARG A 85 3.02 -10.49 -21.34
CA ARG A 85 3.38 -11.88 -21.65
C ARG A 85 4.59 -12.36 -20.86
N GLU A 86 5.63 -11.52 -20.80
CA GLU A 86 6.86 -11.80 -20.08
C GLU A 86 7.63 -10.52 -19.77
N VAL A 87 8.42 -10.57 -18.70
CA VAL A 87 9.34 -9.50 -18.32
C VAL A 87 10.73 -10.09 -18.18
N LEU A 88 11.68 -9.50 -18.87
CA LEU A 88 13.08 -9.87 -18.87
C LEU A 88 13.92 -8.74 -18.31
N TYR A 89 15.08 -9.06 -17.75
CA TYR A 89 16.05 -8.05 -17.38
C TYR A 89 17.47 -8.40 -17.84
N THR A 90 18.26 -7.37 -18.05
CA THR A 90 19.69 -7.42 -18.38
C THR A 90 20.41 -6.45 -17.44
N CYS A 91 21.47 -6.91 -16.78
CA CYS A 91 22.34 -6.03 -16.00
C CYS A 91 23.60 -5.71 -16.82
N LEU A 92 23.97 -4.44 -16.88
CA LEU A 92 25.12 -3.93 -17.61
C LEU A 92 26.12 -3.28 -16.64
N ALA A 93 27.42 -3.47 -16.92
CA ALA A 93 28.49 -2.72 -16.30
C ALA A 93 29.38 -2.16 -17.42
N ASP A 94 29.65 -0.87 -17.44
CA ASP A 94 30.40 -0.19 -18.49
C ASP A 94 29.84 -0.52 -19.90
N GLY A 95 28.50 -0.58 -20.03
CA GLY A 95 27.79 -0.93 -21.27
C GLY A 95 27.86 -2.40 -21.69
N LYS A 96 28.56 -3.26 -20.93
CA LYS A 96 28.71 -4.70 -21.24
C LYS A 96 27.80 -5.53 -20.33
N PRO A 97 27.11 -6.56 -20.86
CA PRO A 97 26.24 -7.39 -20.09
C PRO A 97 26.98 -8.21 -19.02
N VAL A 98 26.60 -8.04 -17.77
CA VAL A 98 26.98 -8.87 -16.62
C VAL A 98 26.07 -10.09 -16.55
N LEU A 99 24.79 -9.87 -16.79
CA LEU A 99 23.72 -10.87 -16.85
C LEU A 99 22.76 -10.46 -17.95
N LYS A 100 22.34 -11.41 -18.82
CA LYS A 100 21.55 -11.08 -20.00
C LYS A 100 20.24 -11.86 -20.04
N ASN A 101 19.15 -11.17 -20.35
CA ASN A 101 17.83 -11.73 -20.65
C ASN A 101 17.33 -12.74 -19.62
N LYS A 102 17.46 -12.42 -18.34
CA LYS A 102 16.89 -13.23 -17.28
C LYS A 102 15.40 -12.92 -17.13
N ARG A 103 14.61 -13.98 -16.99
CA ARG A 103 13.16 -13.86 -16.82
C ARG A 103 12.83 -13.52 -15.36
N LEU A 104 11.93 -12.56 -15.18
CA LEU A 104 11.27 -12.29 -13.90
C LEU A 104 10.02 -13.15 -13.78
N LEU A 105 9.67 -13.52 -12.55
CA LEU A 105 8.46 -14.26 -12.23
C LEU A 105 7.37 -13.27 -11.79
N GLN A 106 6.18 -13.44 -12.34
CA GLN A 106 5.02 -12.67 -11.91
C GLN A 106 4.61 -13.11 -10.51
N SER A 107 4.50 -12.17 -9.59
CA SER A 107 4.08 -12.41 -8.21
C SER A 107 2.68 -11.89 -7.92
N THR A 108 2.28 -10.81 -8.59
CA THR A 108 0.93 -10.22 -8.51
C THR A 108 0.54 -9.73 -9.91
N ASP A 109 -0.65 -9.17 -10.07
CA ASP A 109 -1.15 -8.70 -11.38
C ASP A 109 -0.16 -7.77 -12.09
N TRP A 110 0.57 -6.92 -11.36
CA TRP A 110 1.49 -5.94 -11.95
C TRP A 110 2.93 -6.06 -11.47
N SER A 111 3.24 -7.01 -10.61
CA SER A 111 4.56 -7.15 -10.00
C SER A 111 5.31 -8.37 -10.50
N TRP A 112 6.57 -8.16 -10.82
CA TRP A 112 7.49 -9.15 -11.35
C TRP A 112 8.77 -9.13 -10.53
N ASN A 113 9.20 -10.29 -10.04
CA ASN A 113 10.32 -10.41 -9.13
C ASN A 113 11.36 -11.40 -9.64
N GLY A 114 12.59 -11.20 -9.21
CA GLY A 114 13.72 -12.07 -9.49
C GLY A 114 14.94 -11.71 -8.66
N GLU A 115 16.07 -12.31 -8.98
CA GLU A 115 17.32 -12.13 -8.27
C GLU A 115 18.45 -11.79 -9.24
N LEU A 116 19.24 -10.78 -8.88
CA LEU A 116 20.46 -10.39 -9.57
C LEU A 116 21.67 -10.78 -8.75
N PRO A 117 22.35 -11.89 -9.03
CA PRO A 117 23.63 -12.23 -8.40
C PRO A 117 24.73 -11.29 -8.88
N LEU A 118 25.23 -10.46 -7.98
CA LEU A 118 26.22 -9.45 -8.27
C LEU A 118 27.54 -9.72 -7.54
N SER A 119 28.56 -10.04 -8.31
CA SER A 119 29.90 -10.31 -7.78
C SER A 119 30.54 -9.08 -7.13
N HIS A 120 31.30 -9.30 -6.07
CA HIS A 120 32.09 -8.27 -5.37
C HIS A 120 33.01 -7.45 -6.29
N LYS A 121 33.45 -8.00 -7.44
CA LYS A 121 34.27 -7.26 -8.42
C LYS A 121 33.60 -6.03 -9.00
N TYR A 122 32.31 -5.87 -8.83
CA TYR A 122 31.55 -4.69 -9.27
C TYR A 122 31.42 -3.61 -8.20
N VAL A 123 31.99 -3.82 -7.03
CA VAL A 123 32.02 -2.79 -5.98
C VAL A 123 32.71 -1.54 -6.49
N GLY A 124 32.10 -0.39 -6.21
CA GLY A 124 32.53 0.93 -6.69
C GLY A 124 32.09 1.28 -8.11
N LYS A 125 31.46 0.34 -8.84
CA LYS A 125 30.97 0.59 -10.19
C LYS A 125 29.51 1.01 -10.20
N GLU A 126 29.20 1.84 -11.20
CA GLU A 126 27.84 2.10 -11.61
C GLU A 126 27.38 0.99 -12.58
N LEU A 127 26.17 0.49 -12.35
CA LEU A 127 25.54 -0.54 -13.15
C LEU A 127 24.18 -0.05 -13.64
N THR A 128 23.74 -0.59 -14.77
CA THR A 128 22.41 -0.34 -15.32
C THR A 128 21.61 -1.63 -15.34
N LEU A 129 20.44 -1.63 -14.72
CA LEU A 129 19.43 -2.65 -14.98
C LEU A 129 18.51 -2.17 -16.09
N ARG A 130 18.48 -2.92 -17.21
CA ARG A 130 17.51 -2.73 -18.29
C ARG A 130 16.43 -3.79 -18.16
N VAL A 131 15.19 -3.37 -18.13
CA VAL A 131 14.00 -4.23 -18.09
C VAL A 131 13.30 -4.13 -19.45
N THR A 132 12.92 -5.28 -20.01
CA THR A 132 12.18 -5.41 -21.26
C THR A 132 10.88 -6.15 -20.97
N ALA A 133 9.74 -5.49 -21.11
CA ALA A 133 8.40 -6.09 -21.03
C ALA A 133 7.88 -6.38 -22.45
N ARG A 134 7.34 -7.59 -22.66
CA ARG A 134 6.71 -8.01 -23.91
C ARG A 134 5.22 -8.26 -23.67
N PHE A 135 4.39 -7.72 -24.53
CA PHE A 135 2.93 -7.78 -24.43
C PHE A 135 2.34 -8.80 -25.42
N ASN A 136 1.11 -9.26 -25.14
CA ASN A 136 0.43 -10.25 -25.98
C ASN A 136 0.14 -9.76 -27.39
N ASN A 137 -0.01 -8.45 -27.57
CA ASN A 137 -0.18 -7.82 -28.89
C ASN A 137 1.13 -7.68 -29.69
N GLY A 138 2.25 -8.21 -29.18
CA GLY A 138 3.57 -8.15 -29.82
C GLY A 138 4.39 -6.88 -29.53
N GLU A 139 3.83 -5.90 -28.84
CA GLU A 139 4.54 -4.70 -28.44
C GLU A 139 5.62 -4.99 -27.38
N ILE A 140 6.62 -4.12 -27.33
CA ILE A 140 7.72 -4.16 -26.37
C ILE A 140 7.83 -2.79 -25.72
N ALA A 141 8.08 -2.77 -24.41
CA ALA A 141 8.46 -1.57 -23.67
C ALA A 141 9.72 -1.85 -22.85
N GLU A 142 10.52 -0.82 -22.65
CA GLU A 142 11.77 -0.91 -21.90
C GLU A 142 11.89 0.21 -20.88
N ALA A 143 12.57 -0.08 -19.77
CA ALA A 143 12.97 0.88 -18.77
C ALA A 143 14.36 0.55 -18.24
N GLU A 144 15.04 1.55 -17.71
CA GLU A 144 16.37 1.41 -17.11
C GLU A 144 16.41 2.04 -15.72
N SER A 145 17.21 1.44 -14.85
CA SER A 145 17.56 1.98 -13.53
C SER A 145 19.06 1.87 -13.34
N ASN A 146 19.69 2.97 -12.97
CA ASN A 146 21.10 3.00 -12.60
C ASN A 146 21.26 2.84 -11.10
N PHE A 147 22.28 2.08 -10.69
CA PHE A 147 22.61 1.89 -9.28
C PHE A 147 24.10 1.71 -9.07
N ILE A 148 24.59 2.05 -7.87
CA ILE A 148 26.00 1.90 -7.50
C ILE A 148 26.14 0.69 -6.58
N CYS A 149 27.09 -0.18 -6.89
CA CYS A 149 27.41 -1.33 -6.03
C CYS A 149 28.38 -0.92 -4.90
N ARG A 150 28.08 -1.28 -3.67
CA ARG A 150 28.91 -1.09 -2.46
C ARG A 150 29.14 -2.41 -1.74
N THR A 151 30.09 -2.42 -0.82
CA THR A 151 30.34 -3.58 0.06
C THR A 151 29.36 -3.67 1.21
N GLU A 152 28.98 -2.53 1.75
CA GLU A 152 28.16 -2.44 2.96
C GLU A 152 26.68 -2.61 2.64
N LYS A 153 26.02 -3.47 3.40
CA LYS A 153 24.56 -3.63 3.34
C LYS A 153 23.89 -2.46 4.06
N ALA A 154 22.86 -1.90 3.44
CA ALA A 154 22.03 -0.92 4.08
C ALA A 154 21.40 -1.49 5.36
N VAL A 155 21.48 -0.73 6.45
CA VAL A 155 20.83 -1.06 7.71
C VAL A 155 19.72 -0.03 7.92
N PRO A 156 18.45 -0.46 7.96
CA PRO A 156 17.35 0.45 8.27
C PRO A 156 17.56 1.09 9.64
N LEU A 157 17.41 2.41 9.70
CA LEU A 157 17.51 3.16 10.94
C LEU A 157 16.09 3.44 11.45
N PHE A 158 15.74 2.81 12.56
CA PHE A 158 14.53 3.14 13.30
C PHE A 158 14.93 3.90 14.56
N SER A 159 14.76 5.22 14.54
CA SER A 159 15.11 6.06 15.67
C SER A 159 13.98 6.23 16.68
N ALA A 160 12.74 6.01 16.26
CA ALA A 160 11.53 6.10 17.08
C ALA A 160 10.38 5.40 16.38
N ASP A 161 9.36 5.07 17.15
CA ASP A 161 8.09 4.61 16.60
C ASP A 161 7.37 5.76 15.86
N TRP A 162 6.53 5.39 14.89
CA TRP A 162 5.74 6.29 14.04
C TRP A 162 4.32 5.74 14.04
N ASP A 163 3.60 5.99 15.12
CA ASP A 163 2.39 5.26 15.50
C ASP A 163 1.09 5.82 14.91
N ASN A 164 1.13 7.03 14.37
CA ASN A 164 -0.01 7.70 13.74
C ASN A 164 0.43 8.43 12.48
N LEU A 165 -0.50 8.96 11.72
CA LEU A 165 -0.20 9.88 10.61
C LEU A 165 0.69 11.01 11.11
N SER A 166 1.73 11.36 10.35
CA SER A 166 2.74 12.34 10.75
C SER A 166 3.42 12.04 12.10
N GLY A 167 3.58 10.76 12.44
CA GLY A 167 4.48 10.25 13.47
C GLY A 167 3.86 9.97 14.82
N ASN A 168 2.91 10.75 15.26
CA ASN A 168 2.27 10.59 16.56
C ASN A 168 0.83 11.12 16.56
N ALA A 169 0.10 10.91 17.64
CA ALA A 169 -1.30 11.33 17.76
C ALA A 169 -1.51 12.85 17.65
N LYS A 170 -0.47 13.67 17.83
CA LYS A 170 -0.51 15.13 17.63
C LYS A 170 -0.14 15.56 16.21
N HIS A 171 0.18 14.63 15.33
CA HIS A 171 0.63 14.86 13.95
C HIS A 171 1.81 15.86 13.86
N SER A 172 2.70 15.82 14.81
CA SER A 172 3.79 16.81 14.93
C SER A 172 5.05 16.43 14.17
N ALA A 173 5.10 15.22 13.61
CA ALA A 173 6.22 14.69 12.81
C ALA A 173 7.63 15.01 13.39
N PRO A 174 7.90 14.79 14.68
CA PRO A 174 9.21 15.14 15.25
C PRO A 174 10.25 14.15 14.72
N VAL A 175 11.19 14.64 13.91
CA VAL A 175 12.35 13.86 13.47
C VAL A 175 13.58 14.48 14.07
N SER A 176 14.19 13.82 15.04
CA SER A 176 15.42 14.25 15.70
C SER A 176 16.67 13.55 15.17
N ALA A 177 16.50 12.47 14.40
CA ALA A 177 17.63 11.71 13.87
C ALA A 177 18.23 12.39 12.63
N PRO A 178 19.57 12.52 12.53
CA PRO A 178 20.21 13.03 11.33
C PRO A 178 19.99 12.07 10.16
N LEU A 179 19.67 12.61 9.00
CA LEU A 179 19.61 11.86 7.76
C LEU A 179 21.01 11.74 7.16
N ASN A 180 21.56 10.54 7.15
CA ASN A 180 22.86 10.27 6.53
C ASN A 180 22.71 10.07 5.02
N LEU A 181 23.39 10.87 4.24
CA LEU A 181 23.41 10.77 2.78
C LEU A 181 24.71 10.13 2.28
N PRO A 182 24.68 9.40 1.14
CA PRO A 182 23.50 9.11 0.31
C PRO A 182 22.60 8.02 0.92
N LEU A 183 21.30 8.11 0.65
CA LEU A 183 20.36 7.06 1.04
C LEU A 183 20.64 5.78 0.26
N GLN A 184 20.44 4.64 0.91
CA GLN A 184 20.53 3.31 0.30
C GLN A 184 19.19 2.61 0.40
N LEU A 185 18.84 1.84 -0.63
CA LEU A 185 17.69 0.95 -0.58
C LEU A 185 17.99 -0.22 0.35
N ALA A 186 17.26 -0.33 1.46
CA ALA A 186 17.42 -1.40 2.43
C ALA A 186 16.74 -2.69 1.96
N TRP A 187 15.49 -2.57 1.56
CA TRP A 187 14.68 -3.69 1.05
C TRP A 187 13.48 -3.17 0.24
N THR A 188 12.86 -4.08 -0.49
CA THR A 188 11.56 -3.91 -1.14
C THR A 188 10.69 -5.14 -0.86
N ASN A 189 9.40 -4.96 -0.73
CA ASN A 189 8.43 -6.05 -0.68
C ASN A 189 7.18 -5.65 -1.45
N ASN A 190 6.51 -6.63 -2.07
CA ASN A 190 5.20 -6.49 -2.65
C ASN A 190 4.24 -7.36 -1.85
N VAL A 191 3.27 -6.75 -1.17
CA VAL A 191 2.29 -7.45 -0.33
C VAL A 191 1.15 -8.09 -1.13
N GLY A 192 1.15 -7.94 -2.46
CA GLY A 192 0.12 -8.52 -3.33
C GLY A 192 -1.15 -7.67 -3.46
N ALA A 193 -1.11 -6.42 -3.01
CA ALA A 193 -2.26 -5.53 -3.02
C ALA A 193 -1.84 -4.07 -3.22
N ASN A 194 -2.78 -3.21 -3.62
CA ASN A 194 -2.54 -1.79 -3.74
C ASN A 194 -2.42 -1.14 -2.36
N LEU A 195 -1.34 -0.36 -2.17
CA LEU A 195 -1.09 0.43 -0.97
C LEU A 195 -1.13 1.90 -1.36
N TYR A 196 -2.25 2.55 -1.16
CA TYR A 196 -2.35 4.00 -1.32
C TYR A 196 -3.33 4.56 -0.28
N MET A 197 -3.26 5.85 -0.02
CA MET A 197 -4.05 6.59 0.96
C MET A 197 -3.73 6.28 2.42
N THR A 198 -3.04 5.18 2.73
CA THR A 198 -2.59 4.88 4.09
C THR A 198 -1.11 5.22 4.24
N SER A 199 -0.75 5.94 5.30
CA SER A 199 0.66 6.15 5.65
C SER A 199 1.20 4.91 6.34
N PRO A 200 2.39 4.40 5.96
CA PRO A 200 3.06 3.36 6.73
C PRO A 200 3.33 3.82 8.16
N LEU A 201 3.09 2.94 9.12
CA LEU A 201 3.46 3.14 10.51
C LEU A 201 4.71 2.34 10.85
N ILE A 202 5.46 2.82 11.84
CA ILE A 202 6.61 2.10 12.41
C ILE A 202 6.30 1.86 13.90
N HIS A 203 6.28 0.61 14.31
CA HIS A 203 6.04 0.25 15.69
C HIS A 203 6.93 -0.93 16.09
N LYS A 204 7.78 -0.74 17.10
CA LYS A 204 8.69 -1.77 17.62
C LYS A 204 9.44 -2.53 16.53
N GLY A 205 10.00 -1.79 15.57
CA GLY A 205 10.78 -2.34 14.46
C GLY A 205 9.98 -3.06 13.37
N LYS A 206 8.65 -2.94 13.37
CA LYS A 206 7.76 -3.41 12.31
C LYS A 206 7.32 -2.24 11.46
N VAL A 207 7.11 -2.46 10.18
CA VAL A 207 6.42 -1.53 9.27
C VAL A 207 5.01 -2.06 9.06
N ILE A 208 4.01 -1.26 9.43
CA ILE A 208 2.59 -1.64 9.33
C ILE A 208 1.96 -0.83 8.20
N VAL A 209 1.26 -1.53 7.30
CA VAL A 209 0.57 -0.95 6.15
C VAL A 209 -0.80 -1.57 5.98
N ALA A 210 -1.71 -0.84 5.33
CA ALA A 210 -3.02 -1.36 5.00
C ALA A 210 -3.29 -1.24 3.50
N SER A 211 -4.11 -2.13 2.96
CA SER A 211 -4.33 -2.26 1.52
C SER A 211 -5.75 -1.90 1.10
N VAL A 212 -5.86 -1.63 -0.20
CA VAL A 212 -7.11 -1.33 -0.89
C VAL A 212 -7.48 -2.53 -1.76
N ASP A 213 -8.70 -3.01 -1.61
CA ASP A 213 -9.29 -4.05 -2.48
C ASP A 213 -10.35 -3.42 -3.38
N GLU A 214 -9.95 -3.07 -4.58
CA GLU A 214 -10.82 -2.37 -5.52
C GLU A 214 -11.66 -3.32 -6.39
N ASP A 215 -11.37 -4.61 -6.35
CA ASP A 215 -11.99 -5.63 -7.19
C ASP A 215 -12.67 -6.77 -6.42
N LEU A 216 -12.79 -6.66 -5.10
CA LEU A 216 -13.30 -7.71 -4.20
C LEU A 216 -12.59 -9.06 -4.38
N LYS A 217 -11.29 -9.02 -4.62
CA LYS A 217 -10.44 -10.22 -4.78
C LYS A 217 -9.93 -10.77 -3.44
N GLY A 218 -10.34 -10.19 -2.32
CA GLY A 218 -9.85 -10.54 -0.99
C GLY A 218 -8.48 -9.93 -0.67
N ALA A 219 -8.11 -8.82 -1.32
CA ALA A 219 -6.84 -8.14 -1.12
C ALA A 219 -6.85 -7.10 0.02
N GLY A 220 -8.00 -6.85 0.66
CA GLY A 220 -8.12 -5.96 1.82
C GLY A 220 -7.47 -6.58 3.06
N HIS A 221 -6.33 -6.05 3.47
CA HIS A 221 -5.58 -6.56 4.63
C HIS A 221 -4.87 -5.41 5.37
N VAL A 222 -4.54 -5.68 6.63
CA VAL A 222 -3.47 -4.98 7.34
C VAL A 222 -2.29 -5.93 7.40
N TYR A 223 -1.11 -5.44 7.04
CA TYR A 223 0.15 -6.20 7.04
C TYR A 223 1.13 -5.63 8.04
N ALA A 224 1.92 -6.49 8.68
CA ALA A 224 3.16 -6.07 9.31
C ALA A 224 4.35 -6.73 8.62
N LEU A 225 5.34 -5.91 8.34
CA LEU A 225 6.59 -6.32 7.74
C LEU A 225 7.73 -6.11 8.75
N ASN A 226 8.72 -6.99 8.69
CA ASN A 226 9.95 -6.81 9.44
C ASN A 226 10.70 -5.59 8.91
N GLY A 227 10.93 -4.60 9.75
CA GLY A 227 11.60 -3.38 9.34
C GLY A 227 13.05 -3.57 8.86
N LYS A 228 13.71 -4.68 9.20
CA LYS A 228 15.10 -4.95 8.82
C LYS A 228 15.25 -5.49 7.40
N ASP A 229 14.30 -6.30 6.94
CA ASP A 229 14.42 -7.05 5.69
C ASP A 229 13.15 -7.03 4.83
N GLY A 230 12.07 -6.43 5.33
CA GLY A 230 10.80 -6.30 4.61
C GLY A 230 9.98 -7.58 4.53
N THR A 231 10.37 -8.67 5.20
CA THR A 231 9.58 -9.91 5.20
C THR A 231 8.23 -9.71 5.88
N ILE A 232 7.16 -10.29 5.32
CA ILE A 232 5.83 -10.22 5.93
C ILE A 232 5.84 -11.08 7.19
N LEU A 233 5.59 -10.46 8.34
CA LEU A 233 5.47 -11.12 9.63
C LEU A 233 4.08 -11.70 9.83
N TRP A 234 3.06 -10.93 9.48
CA TRP A 234 1.66 -11.35 9.50
C TRP A 234 0.80 -10.50 8.55
N SER A 235 -0.38 -11.01 8.23
CA SER A 235 -1.44 -10.29 7.55
C SER A 235 -2.78 -10.60 8.21
N CYS A 236 -3.61 -9.57 8.39
CA CYS A 236 -4.96 -9.68 8.91
C CYS A 236 -5.96 -9.24 7.86
N PRO A 237 -6.87 -10.12 7.40
CA PRO A 237 -7.85 -9.76 6.39
C PRO A 237 -8.89 -8.78 6.95
N VAL A 238 -9.32 -7.85 6.11
CA VAL A 238 -10.43 -6.92 6.36
C VAL A 238 -11.49 -7.06 5.27
N ARG A 239 -12.71 -6.59 5.52
CA ARG A 239 -13.86 -6.84 4.64
C ARG A 239 -13.88 -5.98 3.39
N ASN A 240 -13.19 -4.82 3.43
CA ASN A 240 -13.14 -3.89 2.32
C ASN A 240 -11.86 -3.05 2.36
N SER A 241 -11.69 -2.19 1.38
CA SER A 241 -10.55 -1.27 1.24
C SER A 241 -10.35 -0.39 2.48
N ILE A 242 -9.10 -0.24 2.92
CA ILE A 242 -8.73 0.76 3.92
C ILE A 242 -8.17 1.96 3.15
N LYS A 243 -8.92 3.05 3.15
CA LYS A 243 -8.63 4.26 2.35
C LYS A 243 -8.28 5.49 3.20
N ASN A 244 -7.94 5.25 4.47
CA ASN A 244 -7.60 6.30 5.43
C ASN A 244 -6.40 5.92 6.27
N SER A 245 -5.93 6.85 7.10
CA SER A 245 -4.86 6.59 8.05
C SER A 245 -5.23 5.47 9.00
N ILE A 246 -4.25 4.64 9.32
CA ILE A 246 -4.25 3.68 10.41
C ILE A 246 -3.51 4.30 11.60
N ALA A 247 -3.68 3.75 12.79
CA ALA A 247 -3.01 4.24 13.99
C ALA A 247 -2.65 3.08 14.92
N VAL A 248 -1.63 3.25 15.75
CA VAL A 248 -1.22 2.29 16.78
C VAL A 248 -1.28 2.95 18.14
N ASP A 249 -1.79 2.25 19.11
CA ASP A 249 -1.69 2.57 20.54
C ASP A 249 -1.77 1.29 21.36
N SER A 250 -1.05 1.23 22.47
CA SER A 250 -1.08 0.10 23.40
C SER A 250 -0.85 -1.28 22.77
N ASP A 251 0.04 -1.36 21.78
CA ASP A 251 0.37 -2.56 20.99
C ASP A 251 -0.80 -3.09 20.13
N ILE A 252 -1.74 -2.24 19.82
CA ILE A 252 -2.89 -2.54 18.94
C ILE A 252 -2.87 -1.59 17.76
N VAL A 253 -2.93 -2.13 16.54
CA VAL A 253 -3.16 -1.33 15.34
C VAL A 253 -4.65 -1.25 15.06
N PHE A 254 -5.11 -0.04 14.76
CA PHE A 254 -6.48 0.27 14.41
C PHE A 254 -6.56 0.63 12.94
N ALA A 255 -7.55 0.06 12.27
CA ALA A 255 -7.85 0.34 10.87
C ALA A 255 -9.38 0.39 10.68
N GLN A 256 -9.85 1.26 9.80
CA GLN A 256 -11.25 1.34 9.44
C GLN A 256 -11.42 1.16 7.94
N ASP A 257 -12.28 0.23 7.53
CA ASP A 257 -12.53 -0.01 6.12
C ASP A 257 -13.63 0.91 5.54
N ALA A 258 -13.75 0.92 4.23
CA ALA A 258 -14.71 1.75 3.51
C ALA A 258 -16.19 1.40 3.79
N GLN A 259 -16.47 0.32 4.48
CA GLN A 259 -17.83 -0.05 4.96
C GLN A 259 -18.08 0.35 6.41
N GLY A 260 -17.09 0.96 7.07
CA GLY A 260 -17.20 1.43 8.46
C GLY A 260 -16.86 0.38 9.50
N PHE A 261 -16.27 -0.74 9.13
CA PHE A 261 -15.75 -1.69 10.12
C PHE A 261 -14.44 -1.16 10.69
N LEU A 262 -14.43 -0.93 11.99
CA LEU A 262 -13.24 -0.58 12.78
C LEU A 262 -12.65 -1.87 13.36
N TYR A 263 -11.40 -2.12 13.07
CA TYR A 263 -10.64 -3.28 13.52
C TYR A 263 -9.60 -2.86 14.55
N ALA A 264 -9.41 -3.69 15.56
CA ALA A 264 -8.28 -3.64 16.47
C ALA A 264 -7.50 -4.94 16.37
N ILE A 265 -6.24 -4.85 15.99
CA ILE A 265 -5.39 -5.99 15.64
C ILE A 265 -4.14 -5.93 16.51
N ASP A 266 -3.78 -7.03 17.16
CA ASP A 266 -2.56 -7.15 17.96
C ASP A 266 -1.33 -7.00 17.06
N THR A 267 -0.45 -6.05 17.38
CA THR A 267 0.72 -5.72 16.54
C THR A 267 1.79 -6.80 16.51
N GLU A 268 1.80 -7.71 17.49
CA GLU A 268 2.78 -8.80 17.54
C GLU A 268 2.33 -10.00 16.72
N THR A 269 1.06 -10.36 16.81
CA THR A 269 0.55 -11.62 16.26
C THR A 269 -0.32 -11.46 15.01
N GLY A 270 -0.79 -10.25 14.70
CA GLY A 270 -1.76 -9.99 13.64
C GLY A 270 -3.17 -10.53 13.94
N LYS A 271 -3.44 -10.96 15.16
CA LYS A 271 -4.76 -11.47 15.55
C LYS A 271 -5.73 -10.32 15.79
N LEU A 272 -6.96 -10.50 15.30
CA LEU A 272 -8.05 -9.59 15.59
C LEU A 272 -8.41 -9.66 17.08
N CYS A 273 -8.30 -8.52 17.79
CA CYS A 273 -8.69 -8.39 19.19
C CYS A 273 -10.21 -8.14 19.30
N TRP A 274 -10.68 -7.19 18.53
CA TRP A 274 -12.09 -6.85 18.42
C TRP A 274 -12.40 -6.12 17.11
N GLU A 275 -13.68 -6.13 16.71
CA GLU A 275 -14.17 -5.32 15.60
C GLU A 275 -15.49 -4.63 15.98
N LYS A 276 -15.77 -3.49 15.36
CA LYS A 276 -17.02 -2.74 15.49
C LYS A 276 -17.47 -2.24 14.14
N GLN A 277 -18.74 -2.38 13.84
CA GLN A 277 -19.33 -1.70 12.69
C GLN A 277 -19.86 -0.34 13.13
N LEU A 278 -19.30 0.72 12.55
CA LEU A 278 -19.77 2.07 12.76
C LEU A 278 -20.80 2.42 11.68
N PRO A 279 -21.84 3.19 12.01
CA PRO A 279 -22.80 3.66 11.03
C PRO A 279 -22.08 4.64 10.10
N VAL A 280 -21.88 4.25 8.85
CA VAL A 280 -21.33 5.13 7.81
C VAL A 280 -22.48 5.85 7.14
N ASN A 281 -22.54 7.15 7.31
CA ASN A 281 -23.49 8.02 6.64
C ASN A 281 -22.81 8.77 5.48
N GLY A 282 -23.37 8.68 4.30
CA GLY A 282 -22.84 9.35 3.11
C GLY A 282 -22.06 8.39 2.21
N LEU A 283 -20.99 8.88 1.62
CA LEU A 283 -20.18 8.11 0.69
C LEU A 283 -19.27 7.12 1.44
N PRO A 284 -19.37 5.81 1.20
CA PRO A 284 -18.63 4.80 1.98
C PRO A 284 -17.11 4.95 1.93
N ALA A 285 -16.59 5.57 0.89
CA ALA A 285 -15.15 5.75 0.71
C ALA A 285 -14.59 7.03 1.37
N LEU A 286 -15.44 7.86 1.94
CA LEU A 286 -15.06 9.12 2.59
C LEU A 286 -15.20 8.99 4.11
N ILE A 287 -14.43 8.08 4.68
CA ILE A 287 -14.36 7.87 6.12
C ILE A 287 -13.22 8.71 6.67
N ASP A 288 -13.44 9.35 7.80
CA ASP A 288 -12.42 10.12 8.50
C ASP A 288 -11.23 9.24 8.90
N GLY A 289 -10.03 9.81 8.87
CA GLY A 289 -8.85 9.12 9.34
C GLY A 289 -8.90 8.84 10.84
N LEU A 290 -8.24 7.78 11.26
CA LEU A 290 -8.14 7.40 12.67
C LEU A 290 -7.04 8.18 13.38
N VAL A 291 -7.21 8.35 14.70
CA VAL A 291 -6.12 8.66 15.62
C VAL A 291 -6.24 7.78 16.85
N ALA A 292 -5.14 7.33 17.39
CA ALA A 292 -5.10 6.57 18.64
C ALA A 292 -4.02 7.12 19.57
N GLY A 293 -4.30 7.12 20.85
CA GLY A 293 -3.39 7.56 21.90
C GLY A 293 -4.02 7.51 23.27
N GLU A 294 -3.20 7.35 24.28
CA GLU A 294 -3.60 7.34 25.70
C GLU A 294 -4.66 6.27 26.03
N GLY A 295 -4.59 5.12 25.34
CA GLY A 295 -5.53 4.01 25.55
C GLY A 295 -6.88 4.17 24.87
N VAL A 296 -7.03 5.15 23.97
CA VAL A 296 -8.28 5.45 23.26
C VAL A 296 -8.05 5.51 21.76
N VAL A 297 -8.95 4.93 20.96
CA VAL A 297 -9.03 5.12 19.53
C VAL A 297 -10.26 5.97 19.18
N TYR A 298 -10.04 6.94 18.29
CA TYR A 298 -11.05 7.85 17.79
C TYR A 298 -11.29 7.56 16.30
N ALA A 299 -12.53 7.30 15.95
CA ALA A 299 -12.93 6.92 14.61
C ALA A 299 -14.15 7.72 14.15
N GLY A 300 -14.05 8.29 12.95
CA GLY A 300 -15.14 9.04 12.33
C GLY A 300 -16.16 8.13 11.66
N THR A 301 -17.37 8.65 11.49
CA THR A 301 -18.48 7.98 10.80
C THR A 301 -18.93 8.75 9.55
N GLY A 302 -18.19 9.79 9.17
CA GLY A 302 -18.57 10.75 8.12
C GLY A 302 -19.59 11.79 8.59
N LYS A 303 -20.32 11.56 9.68
CA LYS A 303 -21.26 12.50 10.30
C LYS A 303 -21.12 12.62 11.81
N GLY A 304 -20.18 11.93 12.39
CA GLY A 304 -19.94 11.90 13.80
C GLY A 304 -18.60 11.34 14.16
N LEU A 305 -18.30 11.31 15.43
CA LEU A 305 -17.07 10.80 15.99
C LEU A 305 -17.40 9.86 17.15
N CYS A 306 -16.68 8.74 17.18
CA CYS A 306 -16.76 7.78 18.28
C CYS A 306 -15.40 7.62 18.93
N ALA A 307 -15.39 7.39 20.23
CA ALA A 307 -14.20 7.00 20.99
C ALA A 307 -14.42 5.63 21.64
N PHE A 308 -13.39 4.80 21.55
CA PHE A 308 -13.39 3.46 22.11
C PHE A 308 -12.14 3.23 22.96
N GLU A 309 -12.30 2.50 24.05
CA GLU A 309 -11.17 1.99 24.80
C GLU A 309 -10.36 1.03 23.90
N ALA A 310 -9.07 1.31 23.75
CA ALA A 310 -8.20 0.63 22.81
C ALA A 310 -8.19 -0.90 22.96
N ARG A 311 -8.11 -1.39 24.19
CA ARG A 311 -7.95 -2.83 24.47
C ARG A 311 -9.25 -3.64 24.34
N THR A 312 -10.37 -3.06 24.72
CA THR A 312 -11.65 -3.80 24.85
C THR A 312 -12.67 -3.47 23.78
N GLY A 313 -12.47 -2.35 23.04
CA GLY A 313 -13.46 -1.84 22.12
C GLY A 313 -14.73 -1.33 22.80
N LYS A 314 -14.71 -1.10 24.13
CA LYS A 314 -15.82 -0.47 24.84
C LYS A 314 -16.00 0.96 24.34
N GLN A 315 -17.19 1.29 23.86
CA GLN A 315 -17.49 2.66 23.45
C GLN A 315 -17.51 3.56 24.69
N LEU A 316 -16.70 4.61 24.66
CA LEU A 316 -16.61 5.60 25.73
C LEU A 316 -17.64 6.70 25.50
N TRP A 317 -17.71 7.19 24.28
CA TRP A 317 -18.72 8.17 23.88
C TRP A 317 -18.91 8.17 22.36
N LYS A 318 -19.99 8.80 21.92
CA LYS A 318 -20.34 9.05 20.52
C LYS A 318 -20.91 10.45 20.40
N ASN A 319 -20.44 11.20 19.40
CA ASN A 319 -20.99 12.47 19.02
C ASN A 319 -21.53 12.38 17.58
N GLU A 320 -22.82 12.56 17.39
CA GLU A 320 -23.50 12.52 16.08
C GLU A 320 -23.82 13.91 15.53
N GLY A 321 -23.52 14.96 16.29
CA GLY A 321 -23.89 16.34 15.97
C GLY A 321 -22.94 17.07 15.03
N TRP A 322 -22.05 16.39 14.35
CA TRP A 322 -21.05 16.97 13.46
C TRP A 322 -21.64 17.24 12.10
N GLY A 323 -22.17 18.39 11.95
CA GLY A 323 -22.43 18.90 10.65
C GLY A 323 -23.68 18.34 9.97
N GLN A 324 -24.34 19.26 9.37
CA GLN A 324 -25.38 19.04 8.39
C GLN A 324 -24.68 19.00 7.05
N GLY A 325 -24.46 17.85 6.48
CA GLY A 325 -23.84 17.77 5.17
C GLY A 325 -23.08 16.47 4.92
N GLU A 326 -22.14 16.53 4.03
CA GLU A 326 -21.41 15.39 3.45
C GLU A 326 -20.25 14.92 4.34
N GLY A 327 -20.25 15.00 5.59
CA GLY A 327 -19.20 14.51 6.48
C GLY A 327 -17.81 15.12 6.23
N THR A 328 -16.84 14.81 7.07
CA THR A 328 -15.46 15.23 6.93
C THR A 328 -14.60 14.09 6.39
N THR A 329 -13.54 14.43 5.67
CA THR A 329 -12.51 13.50 5.20
C THR A 329 -11.16 13.76 5.88
N SER A 330 -11.18 14.58 6.93
CA SER A 330 -9.98 15.01 7.63
C SER A 330 -9.53 13.96 8.64
N THR A 331 -8.23 13.78 8.77
CA THR A 331 -7.66 12.96 9.84
C THR A 331 -7.68 13.74 11.16
N LEU A 332 -8.10 13.06 12.21
CA LEU A 332 -8.19 13.60 13.56
C LEU A 332 -6.80 13.80 14.19
N THR A 333 -6.70 14.77 15.08
CA THR A 333 -5.48 15.06 15.85
C THR A 333 -5.83 15.20 17.32
N LEU A 334 -5.03 14.58 18.21
CA LEU A 334 -5.17 14.79 19.64
C LEU A 334 -4.45 16.08 20.07
N GLY A 335 -5.19 16.99 20.69
CA GLY A 335 -4.64 18.20 21.32
C GLY A 335 -4.14 17.93 22.75
N ASN A 336 -3.43 18.92 23.31
CA ASN A 336 -3.22 18.97 24.75
C ASN A 336 -4.48 19.58 25.41
N ASN A 337 -4.91 19.02 26.53
CA ASN A 337 -5.91 19.63 27.40
C ASN A 337 -5.29 20.82 28.14
#